data_b9637ce6ed7ad9da8bcdc1d44586c695
#
_entry.id   b9637ce6ed7ad9da8bcdc1d44586c695
#
_cell.length_a   1.000
_cell.length_b   1.000
_cell.length_c   1.000
_cell.angle_alpha   90.00
_cell.angle_beta   90.00
_cell.angle_gamma   90.00
#
_symmetry.space_group_name_H-M   'P 1'
#
loop_
_entity.id
_entity.type
_entity.pdbx_description
1 polymer ?
#
loop_
_entity_poly.entity_id
_entity_poly.type
_entity_poly.pdbx_seq_one_letter_code
_entity_poly.pdbx_strand_id
1 'polypeptide(L)'
;MAHDFLTVGAAAPLQEAAVTALNFGDEYYKGLQEKYTSLRNLFLAGLDQAGIPHTTPQGAYYVLADISEFGYKSDLEFCEVLAEKCGVGAVPGSSFFRENVNHLIRFHFAKKESTLSAALERLMHIRETVPFKGR
;
A
#
# COMPACT_ATOMS: atom_id res chain seq x y z
N MET A 1 -8.12 22.63 -20.36
CA MET A 1 -7.68 22.96 -21.73
C MET A 1 -6.38 22.23 -22.14
N ALA A 2 -5.22 22.38 -21.48
CA ALA A 2 -3.98 21.69 -21.92
C ALA A 2 -4.13 20.16 -21.98
N HIS A 3 -4.76 19.54 -20.99
CA HIS A 3 -5.00 18.10 -20.92
C HIS A 3 -5.84 17.59 -22.12
N ASP A 4 -6.88 18.34 -22.52
CA ASP A 4 -7.75 17.92 -23.61
C ASP A 4 -7.00 17.87 -24.96
N PHE A 5 -6.02 18.77 -25.16
CA PHE A 5 -5.20 18.77 -26.36
C PHE A 5 -4.05 17.75 -26.35
N LEU A 6 -3.59 17.34 -25.16
CA LEU A 6 -2.50 16.38 -25.03
C LEU A 6 -2.98 14.94 -25.07
N THR A 7 -4.16 14.66 -24.53
CA THR A 7 -4.67 13.28 -24.40
C THR A 7 -5.84 12.97 -25.33
N VAL A 8 -6.57 13.99 -25.83
CA VAL A 8 -7.72 13.91 -26.76
C VAL A 8 -8.84 12.96 -26.30
N GLY A 9 -8.50 11.88 -25.63
CA GLY A 9 -9.40 10.85 -25.10
C GLY A 9 -8.68 9.51 -24.93
N ALA A 10 -9.38 8.53 -24.36
CA ALA A 10 -8.85 7.18 -24.22
C ALA A 10 -8.71 6.53 -25.60
N ALA A 11 -7.63 5.77 -25.81
CA ALA A 11 -7.41 5.04 -27.06
C ALA A 11 -8.55 4.05 -27.34
N ALA A 12 -9.05 4.02 -28.58
CA ALA A 12 -10.20 3.18 -28.97
C ALA A 12 -10.05 1.70 -28.61
N PRO A 13 -8.89 1.03 -28.77
CA PRO A 13 -8.72 -0.37 -28.34
C PRO A 13 -8.89 -0.56 -26.82
N LEU A 14 -8.52 0.43 -26.00
CA LEU A 14 -8.71 0.39 -24.55
C LEU A 14 -10.18 0.61 -24.18
N GLN A 15 -10.92 1.40 -24.94
CA GLN A 15 -12.36 1.57 -24.75
C GLN A 15 -13.11 0.24 -25.02
N GLU A 16 -12.77 -0.47 -26.10
CA GLU A 16 -13.33 -1.81 -26.38
C GLU A 16 -12.99 -2.81 -25.28
N ALA A 17 -11.77 -2.81 -24.78
CA ALA A 17 -11.38 -3.65 -23.65
C ALA A 17 -12.21 -3.32 -22.40
N ALA A 18 -12.49 -2.04 -22.14
CA ALA A 18 -13.33 -1.61 -21.02
C ALA A 18 -14.80 -2.09 -21.17
N VAL A 19 -15.36 -2.07 -22.38
CA VAL A 19 -16.68 -2.63 -22.66
C VAL A 19 -16.71 -4.10 -22.30
N THR A 20 -15.71 -4.88 -22.70
CA THR A 20 -15.59 -6.30 -22.32
C THR A 20 -15.53 -6.47 -20.81
N ALA A 21 -14.72 -5.67 -20.11
CA ALA A 21 -14.61 -5.74 -18.65
C ALA A 21 -15.94 -5.40 -17.95
N LEU A 22 -16.66 -4.39 -18.41
CA LEU A 22 -17.97 -4.01 -17.85
C LEU A 22 -19.05 -5.11 -18.05
N ASN A 23 -18.88 -5.97 -19.02
CA ASN A 23 -19.78 -7.09 -19.28
C ASN A 23 -19.38 -8.39 -18.57
N PHE A 24 -18.34 -8.38 -17.71
CA PHE A 24 -18.04 -9.54 -16.87
C PHE A 24 -19.21 -9.82 -15.92
N GLY A 25 -19.53 -11.10 -15.74
CA GLY A 25 -20.56 -11.53 -14.80
C GLY A 25 -20.17 -11.30 -13.34
N ASP A 26 -21.16 -11.30 -12.45
CA ASP A 26 -20.99 -11.10 -11.00
C ASP A 26 -19.95 -12.06 -10.37
N GLU A 27 -19.82 -13.26 -10.92
CA GLU A 27 -18.82 -14.25 -10.46
C GLU A 27 -17.39 -13.72 -10.52
N TYR A 28 -17.05 -12.96 -11.56
CA TYR A 28 -15.73 -12.33 -11.68
C TYR A 28 -15.48 -11.34 -10.54
N TYR A 29 -16.46 -10.48 -10.27
CA TYR A 29 -16.32 -9.44 -9.24
C TYR A 29 -16.33 -10.02 -7.84
N LYS A 30 -17.13 -11.07 -7.58
CA LYS A 30 -17.11 -11.82 -6.32
C LYS A 30 -15.75 -12.48 -6.08
N GLY A 31 -15.22 -13.18 -7.06
CA GLY A 31 -13.90 -13.80 -6.97
C GLY A 31 -12.78 -12.78 -6.75
N LEU A 32 -12.88 -11.59 -7.37
CA LEU A 32 -11.94 -10.49 -7.16
C LEU A 32 -12.03 -9.97 -5.72
N GLN A 33 -13.24 -9.77 -5.20
CA GLN A 33 -13.47 -9.32 -3.83
C GLN A 33 -12.94 -10.32 -2.80
N GLU A 34 -13.21 -11.60 -2.98
CA GLU A 34 -12.72 -12.67 -2.10
C GLU A 34 -11.19 -12.71 -2.08
N LYS A 35 -10.57 -12.66 -3.26
CA LYS A 35 -9.11 -12.61 -3.39
C LYS A 35 -8.50 -11.44 -2.64
N TYR A 36 -9.00 -10.21 -2.86
CA TYR A 36 -8.44 -9.03 -2.20
C TYR A 36 -8.76 -8.99 -0.71
N THR A 37 -9.88 -9.54 -0.28
CA THR A 37 -10.22 -9.70 1.14
C THR A 37 -9.23 -10.63 1.83
N SER A 38 -8.89 -11.76 1.20
CA SER A 38 -7.89 -12.70 1.72
C SER A 38 -6.52 -12.05 1.84
N LEU A 39 -6.03 -11.39 0.79
CA LEU A 39 -4.73 -10.70 0.79
C LEU A 39 -4.68 -9.56 1.81
N ARG A 40 -5.76 -8.80 1.96
CA ARG A 40 -5.90 -7.78 3.00
C ARG A 40 -5.75 -8.40 4.38
N ASN A 41 -6.53 -9.42 4.68
CA ASN A 41 -6.55 -10.05 6.00
C ASN A 41 -5.17 -10.65 6.35
N LEU A 42 -4.52 -11.30 5.38
CA LEU A 42 -3.15 -11.79 5.55
C LEU A 42 -2.19 -10.65 5.92
N PHE A 43 -2.25 -9.54 5.17
CA PHE A 43 -1.31 -8.44 5.37
C PHE A 43 -1.56 -7.70 6.69
N LEU A 44 -2.83 -7.43 7.05
CA LEU A 44 -3.17 -6.80 8.32
C LEU A 44 -2.77 -7.67 9.52
N ALA A 45 -3.06 -8.97 9.46
CA ALA A 45 -2.63 -9.90 10.53
C ALA A 45 -1.11 -9.91 10.71
N GLY A 46 -0.34 -9.81 9.64
CA GLY A 46 1.11 -9.70 9.71
C GLY A 46 1.58 -8.36 10.30
N LEU A 47 0.92 -7.24 9.99
CA LEU A 47 1.21 -5.94 10.61
C LEU A 47 0.89 -5.97 12.12
N ASP A 48 -0.22 -6.59 12.52
CA ASP A 48 -0.57 -6.79 13.93
C ASP A 48 0.51 -7.60 14.67
N GLN A 49 0.96 -8.71 14.08
CA GLN A 49 2.03 -9.53 14.65
C GLN A 49 3.35 -8.76 14.76
N ALA A 50 3.67 -7.92 13.79
CA ALA A 50 4.82 -7.04 13.83
C ALA A 50 4.64 -5.85 14.81
N GLY A 51 3.45 -5.69 15.40
CA GLY A 51 3.10 -4.60 16.31
C GLY A 51 3.10 -3.23 15.63
N ILE A 52 2.81 -3.16 14.34
CA ILE A 52 2.75 -1.91 13.56
C ILE A 52 1.29 -1.43 13.53
N PRO A 53 0.96 -0.31 14.19
CA PRO A 53 -0.39 0.24 14.14
C PRO A 53 -0.78 0.61 12.71
N HIS A 54 -2.01 0.30 12.33
CA HIS A 54 -2.47 0.52 10.96
C HIS A 54 -3.97 0.76 10.86
N THR A 55 -4.41 1.29 9.72
CA THR A 55 -5.82 1.41 9.38
C THR A 55 -6.38 0.07 8.91
N THR A 56 -7.70 -0.12 9.05
CA THR A 56 -8.42 -1.25 8.45
C THR A 56 -9.17 -0.75 7.20
N PRO A 57 -8.62 -0.93 6.00
CA PRO A 57 -9.25 -0.44 4.78
C PRO A 57 -10.51 -1.25 4.45
N GLN A 58 -11.58 -0.56 4.08
CA GLN A 58 -12.85 -1.16 3.65
C GLN A 58 -12.98 -1.22 2.13
N GLY A 59 -12.05 -0.64 1.41
CA GLY A 59 -11.99 -0.64 -0.05
C GLY A 59 -10.58 -0.42 -0.56
N ALA A 60 -10.39 -0.47 -1.86
CA ALA A 60 -9.10 -0.42 -2.53
C ALA A 60 -8.15 -1.53 -2.03
N TYR A 61 -6.85 -1.34 -2.17
CA TYR A 61 -5.81 -2.30 -1.79
C TYR A 61 -4.63 -1.64 -1.07
N TYR A 62 -4.91 -0.54 -0.36
CA TYR A 62 -3.93 0.23 0.40
C TYR A 62 -4.21 0.16 1.89
N VAL A 63 -3.16 0.24 2.69
CA VAL A 63 -3.21 0.38 4.14
C VAL A 63 -2.23 1.46 4.58
N LEU A 64 -2.66 2.31 5.51
CA LEU A 64 -1.79 3.27 6.17
C LEU A 64 -1.27 2.65 7.46
N ALA A 65 0.03 2.72 7.67
CA ALA A 65 0.71 2.26 8.87
C ALA A 65 1.34 3.45 9.61
N ASP A 66 1.22 3.46 10.92
CA ASP A 66 1.75 4.51 11.79
C ASP A 66 3.19 4.17 12.21
N ILE A 67 4.10 5.08 11.94
CA ILE A 67 5.52 4.97 12.23
C ILE A 67 5.98 5.93 13.34
N SER A 68 5.05 6.54 14.06
CA SER A 68 5.34 7.52 15.11
C SER A 68 6.33 7.02 16.15
N GLU A 69 6.27 5.72 16.49
CA GLU A 69 7.17 5.11 17.49
C GLU A 69 8.64 5.18 17.12
N PHE A 70 8.96 5.20 15.81
CA PHE A 70 10.35 5.25 15.35
C PHE A 70 11.00 6.63 15.44
N GLY A 71 10.22 7.69 15.71
CA GLY A 71 10.72 9.04 15.99
C GLY A 71 11.26 9.79 14.77
N TYR A 72 10.94 9.36 13.55
CA TYR A 72 11.31 10.07 12.32
C TYR A 72 10.47 11.33 12.15
N LYS A 73 11.10 12.42 11.73
CA LYS A 73 10.42 13.70 11.41
C LYS A 73 9.89 13.72 9.97
N SER A 74 10.36 12.80 9.14
CA SER A 74 9.98 12.67 7.72
C SER A 74 9.63 11.21 7.42
N ASP A 75 8.43 10.99 6.93
CA ASP A 75 7.97 9.71 6.43
C ASP A 75 8.71 9.28 5.15
N LEU A 76 9.18 10.23 4.34
CA LEU A 76 10.04 9.96 3.20
C LEU A 76 11.37 9.34 3.65
N GLU A 77 12.04 9.96 4.63
CA GLU A 77 13.29 9.43 5.18
C GLU A 77 13.07 8.03 5.78
N PHE A 78 11.95 7.83 6.48
CA PHE A 78 11.62 6.50 7.00
C PHE A 78 11.43 5.48 5.88
N CYS A 79 10.73 5.81 4.80
CA CYS A 79 10.54 4.91 3.66
C CYS A 79 11.87 4.53 2.99
N GLU A 80 12.82 5.46 2.87
CA GLU A 80 14.15 5.20 2.33
C GLU A 80 14.92 4.22 3.23
N VAL A 81 14.94 4.47 4.54
CA VAL A 81 15.59 3.59 5.52
C VAL A 81 14.92 2.22 5.56
N LEU A 82 13.58 2.16 5.52
CA LEU A 82 12.84 0.90 5.48
C LEU A 82 13.22 0.07 4.25
N ALA A 83 13.30 0.70 3.09
CA ALA A 83 13.72 0.02 1.85
C ALA A 83 15.17 -0.46 1.92
N GLU A 84 16.08 0.36 2.45
CA GLU A 84 17.51 0.05 2.53
C GLU A 84 17.83 -1.04 3.58
N LYS A 85 17.25 -0.94 4.78
CA LYS A 85 17.59 -1.79 5.92
C LYS A 85 16.70 -3.02 6.04
N CYS A 86 15.40 -2.87 5.80
CA CYS A 86 14.43 -3.94 5.91
C CYS A 86 14.12 -4.60 4.56
N GLY A 87 14.42 -3.92 3.44
CA GLY A 87 14.14 -4.40 2.08
C GLY A 87 12.64 -4.44 1.75
N VAL A 88 11.84 -3.60 2.41
CA VAL A 88 10.39 -3.46 2.17
C VAL A 88 10.10 -2.04 1.70
N GLY A 89 9.48 -1.91 0.53
CA GLY A 89 9.09 -0.62 -0.02
C GLY A 89 7.74 -0.15 0.51
N ALA A 90 7.66 1.12 0.87
CA ALA A 90 6.44 1.84 1.22
C ALA A 90 6.41 3.21 0.53
N VAL A 91 5.26 3.86 0.53
CA VAL A 91 5.10 5.21 -0.02
C VAL A 91 4.84 6.18 1.13
N PRO A 92 5.51 7.35 1.17
CA PRO A 92 5.27 8.36 2.18
C PRO A 92 3.79 8.78 2.23
N GLY A 93 3.20 8.79 3.42
CA GLY A 93 1.81 9.20 3.62
C GLY A 93 1.59 10.67 3.29
N SER A 94 2.57 11.52 3.59
CA SER A 94 2.54 12.96 3.29
C SER A 94 2.22 13.28 1.83
N SER A 95 2.49 12.36 0.89
CA SER A 95 2.13 12.50 -0.52
C SER A 95 0.62 12.51 -0.78
N PHE A 96 -0.21 12.15 0.20
CA PHE A 96 -1.67 11.98 0.04
C PHE A 96 -2.50 12.95 0.88
N PHE A 97 -1.86 13.77 1.72
CA PHE A 97 -2.52 14.73 2.60
C PHE A 97 -2.09 16.15 2.27
N ARG A 98 -2.97 17.12 2.48
CA ARG A 98 -2.63 18.55 2.40
C ARG A 98 -2.01 19.04 3.71
N GLU A 99 -2.42 18.43 4.81
CA GLU A 99 -1.91 18.68 6.15
C GLU A 99 -0.52 18.07 6.32
N ASN A 100 0.22 18.55 7.31
CA ASN A 100 1.56 18.04 7.62
C ASN A 100 1.47 16.68 8.36
N VAL A 101 1.22 15.61 7.61
CA VAL A 101 1.11 14.24 8.10
C VAL A 101 2.41 13.49 7.75
N ASN A 102 3.36 13.44 8.69
CA ASN A 102 4.70 12.86 8.46
C ASN A 102 4.92 11.55 9.26
N HIS A 103 3.88 11.00 9.86
CA HIS A 103 3.94 9.81 10.71
C HIS A 103 3.24 8.58 10.09
N LEU A 104 2.74 8.71 8.87
CA LEU A 104 2.08 7.62 8.16
C LEU A 104 2.87 7.21 6.93
N ILE A 105 2.94 5.92 6.68
CA ILE A 105 3.39 5.35 5.42
C ILE A 105 2.29 4.50 4.80
N ARG A 106 2.28 4.35 3.49
CA ARG A 106 1.29 3.57 2.77
C ARG A 106 1.90 2.32 2.16
N PHE A 107 1.37 1.17 2.54
CA PHE A 107 1.60 -0.10 1.85
C PHE A 107 0.48 -0.41 0.87
N HIS A 108 0.69 -1.39 -0.01
CA HIS A 108 -0.37 -2.00 -0.79
C HIS A 108 -0.25 -3.53 -0.77
N PHE A 109 -1.40 -4.20 -0.70
CA PHE A 109 -1.47 -5.66 -0.64
C PHE A 109 -1.88 -6.31 -1.97
N ALA A 110 -1.94 -5.55 -3.08
CA ALA A 110 -2.19 -6.07 -4.42
C ALA A 110 -0.95 -6.76 -4.99
N LYS A 111 -0.50 -7.82 -4.34
CA LYS A 111 0.68 -8.63 -4.70
C LYS A 111 0.32 -10.11 -4.62
N LYS A 112 1.26 -10.96 -5.07
CA LYS A 112 1.18 -12.40 -4.80
C LYS A 112 1.33 -12.65 -3.30
N GLU A 113 0.63 -13.66 -2.78
CA GLU A 113 0.69 -14.05 -1.37
C GLU A 113 2.14 -14.30 -0.91
N SER A 114 2.94 -15.00 -1.73
CA SER A 114 4.36 -15.24 -1.42
C SER A 114 5.18 -13.95 -1.26
N THR A 115 4.84 -12.90 -2.04
CA THR A 115 5.52 -11.60 -1.92
C THR A 115 5.11 -10.89 -0.63
N LEU A 116 3.83 -10.98 -0.25
CA LEU A 116 3.34 -10.40 1.00
C LEU A 116 3.96 -11.12 2.20
N SER A 117 3.99 -12.46 2.19
CA SER A 117 4.60 -13.26 3.28
C SER A 117 6.07 -12.91 3.46
N ALA A 118 6.84 -12.83 2.37
CA ALA A 118 8.25 -12.45 2.44
C ALA A 118 8.46 -11.00 2.97
N ALA A 119 7.56 -10.08 2.65
CA ALA A 119 7.60 -8.72 3.20
C ALA A 119 7.25 -8.70 4.69
N LEU A 120 6.25 -9.48 5.09
CA LEU A 120 5.82 -9.59 6.49
C LEU A 120 6.91 -10.23 7.37
N GLU A 121 7.58 -11.27 6.91
CA GLU A 121 8.75 -11.85 7.61
C GLU A 121 9.81 -10.79 7.93
N ARG A 122 10.10 -9.91 6.99
CA ARG A 122 11.05 -8.81 7.20
C ARG A 122 10.50 -7.76 8.17
N LEU A 123 9.22 -7.42 8.06
CA LEU A 123 8.57 -6.45 8.95
C LEU A 123 8.49 -6.93 10.39
N MET A 124 8.45 -8.25 10.65
CA MET A 124 8.54 -8.80 12.01
C MET A 124 9.80 -8.36 12.74
N HIS A 125 10.89 -8.12 12.01
CA HIS A 125 12.19 -7.68 12.55
C HIS A 125 12.43 -6.17 12.36
N ILE A 126 11.40 -5.39 12.05
CA ILE A 126 11.54 -3.96 11.75
C ILE A 126 12.21 -3.18 12.88
N ARG A 127 11.92 -3.50 14.15
CA ARG A 127 12.51 -2.82 15.31
C ARG A 127 13.99 -3.15 15.55
N GLU A 128 14.47 -4.24 14.95
CA GLU A 128 15.87 -4.65 15.00
C GLU A 128 16.67 -4.05 13.83
N THR A 129 16.02 -3.85 12.68
CA THR A 129 16.65 -3.45 11.43
C THR A 129 16.58 -1.96 11.16
N VAL A 130 15.48 -1.30 11.55
CA VAL A 130 15.27 0.14 11.36
C VAL A 130 15.61 0.88 12.66
N PRO A 131 16.59 1.80 12.64
CA PRO A 131 16.99 2.54 13.85
C PRO A 131 15.87 3.47 14.32
N PHE A 132 15.73 3.58 15.64
CA PHE A 132 14.88 4.60 16.25
C PHE A 132 15.58 5.96 16.23
N LYS A 133 14.87 7.04 15.88
CA LYS A 133 15.34 8.41 15.90
C LYS A 133 14.59 9.17 16.98
N GLY A 134 15.27 9.48 18.07
CA GLY A 134 14.73 10.36 19.11
C GLY A 134 14.15 9.64 20.32
N ARG A 135 15.02 9.30 21.21
CA ARG A 135 14.82 9.41 22.66
C ARG A 135 15.79 10.45 23.19
#